data_f6abd90435bd29e1326661e000097138
#
_entry.id   f6abd90435bd29e1326661e000097138
#
_cell.length_a   1.000
_cell.length_b   1.000
_cell.length_c   1.000
_cell.angle_alpha   90.00
_cell.angle_beta   90.00
_cell.angle_gamma   90.00
#
_symmetry.space_group_name_H-M   'P 1'
#
loop_
_entity.id
_entity.type
_entity.pdbx_description
1 polymer ?
#
loop_
_entity_poly.entity_id
_entity_poly.type
_entity_poly.pdbx_seq_one_letter_code
_entity_poly.pdbx_strand_id
1 'polypeptide(L)'
;MYKRQSLGCAISEAVESAVQSGGAKRYVLGSVLNQVLLHQSIIGLESKLAMEQLGEYPDVVVGCAGGGSNLGGLIAPFMVDKLRGIRNPRIVAVEPASCPSLTRGKYAYDFCDTGRVTPLARMYTLGCGFIPSANHAGGLRYHGMSPILSKLYHDGYMEAVAYEQTRVFEAAVLFAKRETILPAPESAHAI
;
A
#
# COMPACT_ATOMS: atom_id res chain seq x y z
N MET A 1 18.83 16.19 13.81
CA MET A 1 17.57 16.51 14.46
C MET A 1 16.39 15.71 13.92
N TYR A 2 16.40 15.20 12.73
CA TYR A 2 15.28 14.43 12.15
C TYR A 2 15.43 12.90 12.21
N LYS A 3 16.15 12.38 13.20
CA LYS A 3 16.52 10.94 13.30
C LYS A 3 15.34 9.99 13.59
N ARG A 4 14.13 10.48 13.81
CA ARG A 4 12.98 9.66 14.19
C ARG A 4 11.67 10.09 13.52
N GLN A 5 11.73 10.69 12.32
CA GLN A 5 10.51 11.03 11.59
C GLN A 5 9.98 9.80 10.87
N SER A 6 8.66 9.61 10.97
CA SER A 6 7.89 8.66 10.18
C SER A 6 6.88 9.41 9.33
N LEU A 7 6.26 8.73 8.36
CA LEU A 7 5.15 9.30 7.61
C LEU A 7 4.00 9.71 8.55
N GLY A 8 3.76 8.96 9.63
CA GLY A 8 2.75 9.30 10.64
C GLY A 8 3.03 10.65 11.34
N CYS A 9 4.28 10.99 11.63
CA CYS A 9 4.65 12.30 12.17
C CYS A 9 4.40 13.42 11.16
N ALA A 10 4.80 13.23 9.91
CA ALA A 10 4.56 14.22 8.85
C ALA A 10 3.06 14.46 8.60
N ILE A 11 2.23 13.42 8.70
CA ILE A 11 0.78 13.54 8.63
C ILE A 11 0.25 14.42 9.79
N SER A 12 0.69 14.17 11.02
CA SER A 12 0.28 14.98 12.19
C SER A 12 0.61 16.45 12.00
N GLU A 13 1.84 16.77 11.60
CA GLU A 13 2.30 18.15 11.35
C GLU A 13 1.49 18.83 10.22
N ALA A 14 1.21 18.10 9.15
CA ALA A 14 0.42 18.62 8.03
C ALA A 14 -1.04 18.91 8.42
N VAL A 15 -1.66 18.00 9.18
CA VAL A 15 -3.03 18.18 9.69
C VAL A 15 -3.09 19.35 10.65
N GLU A 16 -2.15 19.44 11.59
CA GLU A 16 -2.07 20.56 12.53
C GLU A 16 -1.92 21.90 11.79
N SER A 17 -1.00 21.97 10.82
CA SER A 17 -0.84 23.17 9.99
C SER A 17 -2.11 23.57 9.25
N ALA A 18 -2.86 22.60 8.74
CA ALA A 18 -4.13 22.87 8.05
C ALA A 18 -5.20 23.38 9.03
N VAL A 19 -5.35 22.75 10.19
CA VAL A 19 -6.32 23.15 11.21
C VAL A 19 -6.03 24.57 11.73
N GLN A 20 -4.77 24.87 12.07
CA GLN A 20 -4.36 26.18 12.58
C GLN A 20 -4.44 27.31 11.55
N SER A 21 -4.56 27.02 10.28
CA SER A 21 -4.58 28.01 9.20
C SER A 21 -5.89 28.78 9.06
N GLY A 22 -6.91 28.50 9.89
CA GLY A 22 -8.22 29.15 9.76
C GLY A 22 -8.90 28.93 8.40
N GLY A 23 -8.57 27.83 7.70
CA GLY A 23 -9.13 27.50 6.41
C GLY A 23 -8.28 27.92 5.18
N ALA A 24 -7.14 28.58 5.39
CA ALA A 24 -6.22 28.96 4.31
C ALA A 24 -5.48 27.77 3.70
N LYS A 25 -5.34 26.67 4.44
CA LYS A 25 -4.68 25.44 3.97
C LYS A 25 -5.66 24.26 3.99
N ARG A 26 -5.41 23.30 3.12
CA ARG A 26 -6.10 22.02 3.08
C ARG A 26 -5.08 20.89 3.18
N TYR A 27 -5.42 19.84 3.92
CA TYR A 27 -4.63 18.62 3.96
C TYR A 27 -5.18 17.59 2.99
N VAL A 28 -4.30 17.01 2.20
CA VAL A 28 -4.62 15.93 1.27
C VAL A 28 -3.79 14.71 1.65
N LEU A 29 -4.45 13.68 2.16
CA LEU A 29 -3.80 12.42 2.52
C LEU A 29 -3.55 11.58 1.27
N GLY A 30 -2.31 11.06 1.12
CA GLY A 30 -1.84 10.41 -0.09
C GLY A 30 -2.16 8.92 -0.22
N SER A 31 -2.36 8.17 0.88
CA SER A 31 -2.65 6.73 0.84
C SER A 31 -3.58 6.36 2.00
N VAL A 32 -3.96 5.08 2.13
CA VAL A 32 -4.83 4.56 3.20
C VAL A 32 -6.31 4.87 2.99
N LEU A 33 -6.69 6.06 2.58
CA LEU A 33 -8.09 6.47 2.45
C LEU A 33 -8.75 5.94 1.18
N ASN A 34 -10.04 5.64 1.28
CA ASN A 34 -10.81 5.03 0.20
C ASN A 34 -10.86 5.88 -1.08
N GLN A 35 -10.93 7.21 -0.96
CA GLN A 35 -10.92 8.10 -2.14
C GLN A 35 -9.61 7.99 -2.93
N VAL A 36 -8.48 7.75 -2.27
CA VAL A 36 -7.19 7.58 -2.94
C VAL A 36 -7.15 6.24 -3.68
N LEU A 37 -7.65 5.17 -3.06
CA LEU A 37 -7.79 3.87 -3.73
C LEU A 37 -8.70 4.00 -4.96
N LEU A 38 -9.82 4.73 -4.85
CA LEU A 38 -10.74 4.97 -5.94
C LEU A 38 -10.06 5.69 -7.12
N HIS A 39 -9.31 6.76 -6.85
CA HIS A 39 -8.56 7.45 -7.93
C HIS A 39 -7.52 6.53 -8.58
N GLN A 40 -6.82 5.72 -7.79
CA GLN A 40 -5.80 4.81 -8.31
C GLN A 40 -6.39 3.57 -9.01
N SER A 41 -7.68 3.31 -8.89
CA SER A 41 -8.33 2.18 -9.59
C SER A 41 -8.24 2.28 -11.11
N ILE A 42 -7.97 3.46 -11.67
CA ILE A 42 -7.71 3.64 -13.10
C ILE A 42 -6.57 2.74 -13.59
N ILE A 43 -5.53 2.53 -12.77
CA ILE A 43 -4.41 1.64 -13.10
C ILE A 43 -4.88 0.19 -13.29
N GLY A 44 -5.69 -0.31 -12.37
CA GLY A 44 -6.25 -1.66 -12.49
C GLY A 44 -7.23 -1.79 -13.66
N LEU A 45 -8.08 -0.79 -13.86
CA LEU A 45 -9.04 -0.77 -14.96
C LEU A 45 -8.36 -0.81 -16.33
N GLU A 46 -7.35 0.03 -16.54
CA GLU A 46 -6.56 0.04 -17.78
C GLU A 46 -5.76 -1.26 -17.94
N SER A 47 -5.17 -1.79 -16.88
CA SER A 47 -4.45 -3.07 -16.91
C SER A 47 -5.39 -4.21 -17.32
N LYS A 48 -6.58 -4.28 -16.73
CA LYS A 48 -7.57 -5.30 -17.08
C LYS A 48 -8.03 -5.16 -18.53
N LEU A 49 -8.32 -3.94 -18.99
CA LEU A 49 -8.71 -3.67 -20.37
C LEU A 49 -7.62 -4.09 -21.36
N ALA A 50 -6.36 -3.76 -21.06
CA ALA A 50 -5.26 -4.16 -21.92
C ALA A 50 -5.11 -5.69 -22.03
N MET A 51 -5.28 -6.43 -20.94
CA MET A 51 -5.27 -7.88 -20.95
C MET A 51 -6.45 -8.47 -21.73
N GLU A 52 -7.65 -7.92 -21.55
CA GLU A 52 -8.84 -8.33 -22.31
C GLU A 52 -8.67 -8.13 -23.82
N GLN A 53 -8.00 -7.05 -24.27
CA GLN A 53 -7.68 -6.83 -25.68
C GLN A 53 -6.72 -7.88 -26.25
N LEU A 54 -5.88 -8.47 -25.40
CA LEU A 54 -4.98 -9.56 -25.77
C LEU A 54 -5.64 -10.94 -25.65
N GLY A 55 -6.88 -11.02 -25.19
CA GLY A 55 -7.58 -12.28 -24.91
C GLY A 55 -7.06 -12.99 -23.65
N GLU A 56 -6.37 -12.26 -22.76
CA GLU A 56 -5.71 -12.80 -21.56
C GLU A 56 -6.41 -12.35 -20.29
N TYR A 57 -6.17 -13.10 -19.21
CA TYR A 57 -6.57 -12.74 -17.85
C TYR A 57 -5.49 -13.22 -16.86
N PRO A 58 -5.11 -12.43 -15.84
CA PRO A 58 -4.03 -12.83 -14.95
C PRO A 58 -4.47 -13.91 -13.96
N ASP A 59 -3.68 -14.97 -13.83
CA ASP A 59 -3.84 -15.96 -12.76
C ASP A 59 -3.38 -15.40 -11.40
N VAL A 60 -2.40 -14.50 -11.43
CA VAL A 60 -1.81 -13.89 -10.24
C VAL A 60 -1.66 -12.38 -10.45
N VAL A 61 -2.11 -11.60 -9.47
CA VAL A 61 -1.86 -10.16 -9.40
C VAL A 61 -1.00 -9.86 -8.18
N VAL A 62 0.18 -9.30 -8.40
CA VAL A 62 1.15 -8.98 -7.35
C VAL A 62 1.34 -7.47 -7.30
N GLY A 63 1.36 -6.90 -6.10
CA GLY A 63 1.63 -5.48 -5.93
C GLY A 63 2.32 -5.16 -4.61
N CYS A 64 3.13 -4.10 -4.60
CA CYS A 64 3.77 -3.61 -3.40
C CYS A 64 2.75 -2.93 -2.47
N ALA A 65 2.92 -3.10 -1.17
CA ALA A 65 2.00 -2.63 -0.15
C ALA A 65 2.69 -1.80 0.93
N GLY A 66 2.37 -0.51 0.94
CA GLY A 66 2.66 0.42 2.04
C GLY A 66 1.36 0.79 2.74
N GLY A 67 0.81 1.98 2.51
CA GLY A 67 -0.54 2.36 2.96
C GLY A 67 -1.66 1.68 2.17
N GLY A 68 -1.37 1.10 1.01
CA GLY A 68 -2.25 0.23 0.24
C GLY A 68 -2.95 0.86 -0.95
N SER A 69 -2.83 2.16 -1.21
CA SER A 69 -3.57 2.77 -2.31
C SER A 69 -3.13 2.28 -3.69
N ASN A 70 -1.83 2.11 -3.91
CA ASN A 70 -1.30 1.57 -5.18
C ASN A 70 -1.80 0.15 -5.41
N LEU A 71 -1.62 -0.74 -4.44
CA LEU A 71 -2.12 -2.11 -4.52
C LEU A 71 -3.65 -2.15 -4.70
N GLY A 72 -4.38 -1.35 -3.90
CA GLY A 72 -5.83 -1.29 -3.96
C GLY A 72 -6.35 -0.84 -5.32
N GLY A 73 -5.69 0.16 -5.93
CA GLY A 73 -6.01 0.62 -7.28
C GLY A 73 -5.77 -0.46 -8.34
N LEU A 74 -4.61 -1.13 -8.28
CA LEU A 74 -4.26 -2.20 -9.21
C LEU A 74 -5.24 -3.37 -9.14
N ILE A 75 -5.54 -3.85 -7.93
CA ILE A 75 -6.36 -5.07 -7.76
C ILE A 75 -7.86 -4.82 -7.89
N ALA A 76 -8.34 -3.58 -7.86
CA ALA A 76 -9.77 -3.24 -7.77
C ALA A 76 -10.65 -4.02 -8.77
N PRO A 77 -10.43 -4.01 -10.10
CA PRO A 77 -11.28 -4.72 -11.04
C PRO A 77 -11.15 -6.24 -10.94
N PHE A 78 -9.97 -6.76 -10.63
CA PHE A 78 -9.73 -8.20 -10.43
C PHE A 78 -10.39 -8.70 -9.15
N MET A 79 -10.41 -7.88 -8.10
CA MET A 79 -11.10 -8.18 -6.85
C MET A 79 -12.62 -8.16 -7.04
N VAL A 80 -13.16 -7.27 -7.87
CA VAL A 80 -14.60 -7.28 -8.24
C VAL A 80 -14.97 -8.60 -8.91
N ASP A 81 -14.17 -9.08 -9.85
CA ASP A 81 -14.41 -10.37 -10.51
C ASP A 81 -14.34 -11.53 -9.50
N LYS A 82 -13.37 -11.50 -8.60
CA LYS A 82 -13.22 -12.50 -7.54
C LYS A 82 -14.42 -12.52 -6.59
N LEU A 83 -14.85 -11.36 -6.11
CA LEU A 83 -15.99 -11.25 -5.20
C LEU A 83 -17.32 -11.64 -5.86
N ARG A 84 -17.44 -11.46 -7.18
CA ARG A 84 -18.61 -11.88 -7.96
C ARG A 84 -18.58 -13.33 -8.44
N GLY A 85 -17.47 -14.05 -8.16
CA GLY A 85 -17.30 -15.42 -8.61
C GLY A 85 -17.08 -15.57 -10.12
N ILE A 86 -16.76 -14.49 -10.84
CA ILE A 86 -16.53 -14.51 -12.29
C ILE A 86 -15.14 -15.12 -12.60
N ARG A 87 -14.13 -14.71 -11.86
CA ARG A 87 -12.74 -15.20 -11.93
C ARG A 87 -12.18 -15.29 -10.52
N ASN A 88 -11.12 -16.07 -10.33
CA ASN A 88 -10.49 -16.24 -9.02
C ASN A 88 -8.97 -16.07 -9.09
N PRO A 89 -8.46 -14.91 -9.46
CA PRO A 89 -7.02 -14.68 -9.47
C PRO A 89 -6.45 -14.74 -8.06
N ARG A 90 -5.23 -15.23 -7.93
CA ARG A 90 -4.45 -15.10 -6.71
C ARG A 90 -3.98 -13.65 -6.57
N ILE A 91 -4.18 -13.03 -5.42
CA ILE A 91 -3.80 -11.63 -5.17
C ILE A 91 -2.80 -11.61 -4.04
N VAL A 92 -1.62 -11.05 -4.27
CA VAL A 92 -0.51 -11.03 -3.33
C VAL A 92 -0.04 -9.60 -3.06
N ALA A 93 -0.10 -9.20 -1.80
CA ALA A 93 0.49 -7.97 -1.30
C ALA A 93 1.93 -8.23 -0.86
N VAL A 94 2.88 -7.44 -1.32
CA VAL A 94 4.29 -7.57 -0.93
C VAL A 94 4.73 -6.37 -0.12
N GLU A 95 5.13 -6.60 1.12
CA GLU A 95 5.56 -5.60 2.09
C GLU A 95 7.08 -5.64 2.31
N PRO A 96 7.70 -4.52 2.70
CA PRO A 96 9.05 -4.58 3.25
C PRO A 96 9.04 -5.22 4.64
N ALA A 97 9.98 -6.11 4.91
CA ALA A 97 10.13 -6.74 6.23
C ALA A 97 10.42 -5.72 7.36
N SER A 98 10.86 -4.52 7.01
CA SER A 98 11.05 -3.40 7.94
C SER A 98 9.75 -2.69 8.33
N CYS A 99 8.63 -2.93 7.61
CA CYS A 99 7.33 -2.31 7.85
C CYS A 99 6.17 -3.25 7.49
N PRO A 100 6.07 -4.43 8.14
CA PRO A 100 5.19 -5.53 7.75
C PRO A 100 3.79 -5.40 8.37
N SER A 101 3.00 -4.44 7.92
CA SER A 101 1.71 -4.11 8.53
C SER A 101 0.68 -5.24 8.41
N LEU A 102 0.57 -5.90 7.26
CA LEU A 102 -0.33 -7.03 7.04
C LEU A 102 0.18 -8.31 7.72
N THR A 103 1.47 -8.64 7.49
CA THR A 103 2.01 -9.94 7.91
C THR A 103 2.32 -10.03 9.40
N ARG A 104 2.61 -8.91 10.08
CA ARG A 104 2.95 -8.86 11.51
C ARG A 104 2.14 -7.85 12.33
N GLY A 105 1.30 -7.05 11.69
CA GLY A 105 0.42 -6.11 12.36
C GLY A 105 -0.78 -6.77 13.02
N LYS A 106 -1.55 -5.98 13.74
CA LYS A 106 -2.81 -6.40 14.37
C LYS A 106 -3.99 -5.78 13.64
N TYR A 107 -5.07 -6.53 13.43
CA TYR A 107 -6.31 -5.99 12.90
C TYR A 107 -7.09 -5.28 14.01
N ALA A 108 -6.96 -3.96 14.08
CA ALA A 108 -7.49 -3.15 15.17
C ALA A 108 -7.88 -1.74 14.69
N TYR A 109 -8.58 -0.99 15.54
CA TYR A 109 -8.76 0.44 15.35
C TYR A 109 -7.48 1.18 15.75
N ASP A 110 -6.99 2.04 14.85
CA ASP A 110 -5.80 2.86 15.10
C ASP A 110 -5.93 4.21 14.38
N PHE A 111 -5.07 5.15 14.75
CA PHE A 111 -4.98 6.44 14.10
C PHE A 111 -4.11 6.36 12.84
N CYS A 112 -4.46 7.16 11.84
CA CYS A 112 -3.65 7.24 10.61
C CYS A 112 -2.37 8.04 10.79
N ASP A 113 -2.15 8.66 11.96
CA ASP A 113 -1.01 9.51 12.28
C ASP A 113 -0.48 9.29 13.70
N THR A 114 0.77 9.66 13.93
CA THR A 114 1.46 9.48 15.22
C THR A 114 0.92 10.40 16.33
N GLY A 115 0.49 11.60 15.98
CA GLY A 115 -0.07 12.58 16.91
C GLY A 115 -1.52 12.34 17.29
N ARG A 116 -2.16 11.34 16.66
CA ARG A 116 -3.56 10.95 16.94
C ARG A 116 -4.57 12.07 16.67
N VAL A 117 -4.30 12.89 15.67
CA VAL A 117 -5.19 13.99 15.24
C VAL A 117 -6.17 13.59 14.14
N THR A 118 -5.95 12.42 13.51
CA THR A 118 -6.84 11.85 12.51
C THR A 118 -7.92 10.97 13.14
N PRO A 119 -9.05 10.72 12.46
CA PRO A 119 -10.04 9.74 12.91
C PRO A 119 -9.46 8.33 13.02
N LEU A 120 -10.06 7.51 13.89
CA LEU A 120 -9.77 6.09 14.00
C LEU A 120 -10.24 5.35 12.74
N ALA A 121 -9.39 4.46 12.23
CA ALA A 121 -9.73 3.54 11.14
C ALA A 121 -9.42 2.10 11.55
N ARG A 122 -10.26 1.16 11.15
CA ARG A 122 -10.00 -0.27 11.39
C ARG A 122 -9.06 -0.78 10.32
N MET A 123 -7.85 -1.20 10.72
CA MET A 123 -6.78 -1.55 9.81
C MET A 123 -5.87 -2.63 10.42
N TYR A 124 -5.08 -3.27 9.57
CA TYR A 124 -3.88 -3.95 10.03
C TYR A 124 -2.83 -2.90 10.34
N THR A 125 -2.34 -2.86 11.56
CA THR A 125 -1.44 -1.81 12.05
C THR A 125 -0.31 -2.35 12.91
N LEU A 126 0.84 -1.70 12.81
CA LEU A 126 2.00 -1.88 13.70
C LEU A 126 1.93 -0.93 14.92
N GLY A 127 0.88 -0.09 14.96
CA GLY A 127 0.69 0.97 15.95
C GLY A 127 1.06 2.35 15.43
N CYS A 128 0.23 3.37 15.68
CA CYS A 128 0.44 4.74 15.18
C CYS A 128 1.75 5.39 15.67
N GLY A 129 2.37 4.87 16.73
CA GLY A 129 3.68 5.28 17.22
C GLY A 129 4.85 4.49 16.61
N PHE A 130 4.60 3.53 15.72
CA PHE A 130 5.64 2.73 15.11
C PHE A 130 6.48 3.57 14.13
N ILE A 131 7.79 3.48 14.27
CA ILE A 131 8.77 4.13 13.38
C ILE A 131 9.55 3.04 12.68
N PRO A 132 9.35 2.82 11.36
CA PRO A 132 10.08 1.79 10.64
C PRO A 132 11.58 2.09 10.59
N SER A 133 12.38 1.05 10.59
CA SER A 133 13.82 1.15 10.34
C SER A 133 14.08 1.75 8.94
N ALA A 134 15.28 2.31 8.75
CA ALA A 134 15.65 2.88 7.45
C ALA A 134 15.64 1.80 6.37
N ASN A 135 14.98 2.09 5.25
CA ASN A 135 15.02 1.32 4.01
C ASN A 135 14.94 2.28 2.81
N HIS A 136 15.25 1.80 1.61
CA HIS A 136 15.28 2.60 0.40
C HIS A 136 13.93 2.67 -0.34
N ALA A 137 12.90 2.01 0.16
CA ALA A 137 11.53 2.10 -0.34
C ALA A 137 10.71 3.05 0.55
N GLY A 138 10.96 4.35 0.43
CA GLY A 138 10.36 5.40 1.27
C GLY A 138 8.83 5.40 1.23
N GLY A 139 8.24 5.09 0.06
CA GLY A 139 6.79 5.00 -0.13
C GLY A 139 6.12 3.80 0.57
N LEU A 140 6.89 2.84 1.09
CA LEU A 140 6.36 1.66 1.80
C LEU A 140 6.63 1.71 3.32
N ARG A 141 6.88 2.89 3.88
CA ARG A 141 7.21 3.07 5.30
C ARG A 141 6.03 3.65 6.10
N TYR A 142 4.90 2.98 6.06
CA TYR A 142 3.70 3.39 6.79
C TYR A 142 3.23 2.31 7.75
N HIS A 143 2.82 2.71 8.97
CA HIS A 143 2.50 1.80 10.08
C HIS A 143 1.20 1.00 9.89
N GLY A 144 0.31 1.41 8.98
CA GLY A 144 -1.01 0.81 8.82
C GLY A 144 -1.39 0.58 7.36
N MET A 145 -2.30 -0.34 7.15
CA MET A 145 -2.84 -0.69 5.84
C MET A 145 -4.24 -0.09 5.66
N SER A 146 -4.59 0.30 4.45
CA SER A 146 -5.93 0.83 4.15
C SER A 146 -7.04 -0.07 4.69
N PRO A 147 -8.15 0.47 5.19
CA PRO A 147 -9.24 -0.31 5.76
C PRO A 147 -9.81 -1.34 4.78
N ILE A 148 -9.94 -0.99 3.50
CA ILE A 148 -10.45 -1.89 2.47
C ILE A 148 -9.52 -3.09 2.31
N LEU A 149 -8.22 -2.87 2.09
CA LEU A 149 -7.26 -3.96 1.93
C LEU A 149 -7.10 -4.79 3.20
N SER A 150 -7.14 -4.13 4.36
CA SER A 150 -7.14 -4.81 5.65
C SER A 150 -8.32 -5.77 5.79
N LYS A 151 -9.50 -5.36 5.36
CA LYS A 151 -10.71 -6.20 5.38
C LYS A 151 -10.57 -7.36 4.39
N LEU A 152 -10.14 -7.10 3.16
CA LEU A 152 -9.95 -8.14 2.14
C LEU A 152 -8.92 -9.19 2.57
N TYR A 153 -7.83 -8.75 3.19
CA TYR A 153 -6.82 -9.67 3.74
C TYR A 153 -7.37 -10.46 4.94
N HIS A 154 -8.08 -9.79 5.86
CA HIS A 154 -8.69 -10.42 7.03
C HIS A 154 -9.70 -11.51 6.64
N ASP A 155 -10.45 -11.29 5.58
CA ASP A 155 -11.46 -12.23 5.08
C ASP A 155 -10.89 -13.32 4.15
N GLY A 156 -9.57 -13.32 3.91
CA GLY A 156 -8.90 -14.35 3.12
C GLY A 156 -9.02 -14.18 1.60
N TYR A 157 -9.42 -13.01 1.10
CA TYR A 157 -9.49 -12.74 -0.34
C TYR A 157 -8.14 -12.47 -1.00
N MET A 158 -7.12 -12.15 -0.20
CA MET A 158 -5.77 -11.89 -0.66
C MET A 158 -4.73 -12.42 0.33
N GLU A 159 -3.52 -12.60 -0.15
CA GLU A 159 -2.35 -13.02 0.62
C GLU A 159 -1.40 -11.85 0.86
N ALA A 160 -0.53 -11.96 1.84
CA ALA A 160 0.55 -11.00 2.07
C ALA A 160 1.85 -11.73 2.38
N VAL A 161 2.95 -11.19 1.87
CA VAL A 161 4.31 -11.64 2.13
C VAL A 161 5.21 -10.44 2.41
N ALA A 162 6.28 -10.65 3.17
CA ALA A 162 7.24 -9.60 3.50
C ALA A 162 8.64 -10.05 3.13
N TYR A 163 9.41 -9.18 2.46
CA TYR A 163 10.78 -9.47 2.06
C TYR A 163 11.78 -8.45 2.59
N GLU A 164 12.98 -8.95 2.86
CA GLU A 164 14.13 -8.12 3.20
C GLU A 164 14.61 -7.33 1.98
N GLN A 165 15.04 -6.10 2.21
CA GLN A 165 15.46 -5.15 1.18
C GLN A 165 16.52 -5.73 0.22
N THR A 166 17.46 -6.56 0.71
CA THR A 166 18.49 -7.17 -0.11
C THR A 166 17.90 -8.06 -1.18
N ARG A 167 16.91 -8.89 -0.83
CA ARG A 167 16.20 -9.76 -1.79
C ARG A 167 15.43 -8.96 -2.82
N VAL A 168 14.82 -7.87 -2.40
CA VAL A 168 14.09 -6.96 -3.28
C VAL A 168 15.04 -6.32 -4.31
N PHE A 169 16.21 -5.88 -3.90
CA PHE A 169 17.20 -5.32 -4.84
C PHE A 169 17.83 -6.36 -5.76
N GLU A 170 18.04 -7.59 -5.30
CA GLU A 170 18.44 -8.70 -6.18
C GLU A 170 17.42 -8.91 -7.31
N ALA A 171 16.12 -8.94 -6.97
CA ALA A 171 15.04 -9.05 -7.95
C ALA A 171 15.01 -7.84 -8.90
N ALA A 172 15.14 -6.61 -8.39
CA ALA A 172 15.18 -5.39 -9.19
C ALA A 172 16.31 -5.40 -10.22
N VAL A 173 17.52 -5.81 -9.80
CA VAL A 173 18.68 -5.90 -10.70
C VAL A 173 18.48 -6.98 -11.75
N LEU A 174 17.93 -8.13 -11.37
CA LEU A 174 17.61 -9.19 -12.32
C LEU A 174 16.58 -8.72 -13.36
N PHE A 175 15.50 -8.07 -12.91
CA PHE A 175 14.47 -7.51 -13.78
C PHE A 175 15.04 -6.47 -14.74
N ALA A 176 15.84 -5.53 -14.25
CA ALA A 176 16.48 -4.52 -15.08
C ALA A 176 17.39 -5.14 -16.17
N LYS A 177 18.09 -6.22 -15.84
CA LYS A 177 18.94 -6.95 -16.80
C LYS A 177 18.14 -7.73 -17.86
N ARG A 178 16.96 -8.20 -17.51
CA ARG A 178 16.12 -9.03 -18.41
C ARG A 178 15.16 -8.20 -19.24
N GLU A 179 14.51 -7.22 -18.61
CA GLU A 179 13.44 -6.44 -19.21
C GLU A 179 13.90 -5.04 -19.68
N THR A 180 15.16 -4.66 -19.37
CA THR A 180 15.71 -3.31 -19.67
C THR A 180 14.96 -2.16 -18.99
N ILE A 181 14.16 -2.44 -17.97
CA ILE A 181 13.41 -1.48 -17.19
C ILE A 181 14.00 -1.42 -15.79
N LEU A 182 14.40 -0.25 -15.32
CA LEU A 182 14.85 -0.03 -13.96
C LEU A 182 13.63 0.26 -13.06
N PRO A 183 13.21 -0.68 -12.19
CA PRO A 183 12.07 -0.44 -11.32
C PRO A 183 12.43 0.50 -10.17
N ALA A 184 11.44 1.26 -9.69
CA ALA A 184 11.56 1.96 -8.41
C ALA A 184 11.73 0.95 -7.25
N PRO A 185 12.39 1.32 -6.15
CA PRO A 185 12.54 0.43 -4.99
C PRO A 185 11.21 -0.11 -4.44
N GLU A 186 10.15 0.68 -4.51
CA GLU A 186 8.80 0.26 -4.15
C GLU A 186 8.28 -0.83 -5.08
N SER A 187 8.33 -0.58 -6.39
CA SER A 187 7.85 -1.53 -7.40
C SER A 187 8.65 -2.83 -7.42
N ALA A 188 9.92 -2.77 -7.05
CA ALA A 188 10.80 -3.93 -6.95
C ALA A 188 10.30 -4.98 -5.94
N HIS A 189 9.45 -4.61 -4.98
CA HIS A 189 8.81 -5.55 -4.06
C HIS A 189 7.81 -6.48 -4.76
N ALA A 190 7.28 -6.08 -5.91
CA ALA A 190 6.32 -6.87 -6.67
C ALA A 190 6.96 -7.78 -7.74
N ILE A 191 8.28 -7.72 -7.88
CA ILE A 191 9.09 -8.53 -8.79
C ILE A 191 9.57 -9.79 -8.08
#